data_6c668455eb5f7d5f3a371855044eabe5
#
_entry.id   6c668455eb5f7d5f3a371855044eabe5
#
_cell.length_a   1.000
_cell.length_b   1.000
_cell.length_c   1.000
_cell.angle_alpha   90.00
_cell.angle_beta   90.00
_cell.angle_gamma   90.00
#
_symmetry.space_group_name_H-M   'P 1'
#
loop_
_entity.id
_entity.type
_entity.pdbx_description
1 polymer ?
#
loop_
_entity_poly.entity_id
_entity_poly.type
_entity_poly.pdbx_seq_one_letter_code
_entity_poly.pdbx_strand_id
1 'polypeptide(L)'
;MRRLLDAGSDKALFGRIAEKYARKDLARSSALVRKRQLDVAVRPVLVSGAVLGTIVEIGCGVGAPARHLAGAYRSYLGVDQAEEMAAAAQRFNAGNTAARFVVGDAATIDLASVRADLVLAVGALHHMADVGAVLRNVRRFVAPGAWFVAVEPQSANPVIQALRWTRCRVDPSYSHEQHFFARGELEELLRCHDLSGIETVCEGYFSTPFAQVVLPVQGVAAPLASAAVHLDELLAHWLPGMLRRLSWNVIIRARWPR
;
A
#
# COMPACT_ATOMS: atom_id res chain seq x y z
N MET A 1 11.87 24.90 1.20
CA MET A 1 10.54 25.23 1.74
C MET A 1 9.62 24.08 1.33
N ARG A 2 9.34 23.12 2.24
CA ARG A 2 8.39 22.01 1.98
C ARG A 2 7.01 22.64 1.79
N ARG A 3 6.40 22.46 0.60
CA ARG A 3 4.96 22.72 0.47
C ARG A 3 4.24 21.73 1.39
N LEU A 4 3.44 22.24 2.31
CA LEU A 4 2.54 21.41 3.10
C LEU A 4 1.58 20.74 2.11
N LEU A 5 1.51 19.41 2.16
CA LEU A 5 0.53 18.64 1.38
C LEU A 5 -0.87 19.05 1.88
N ASP A 6 -1.78 19.34 0.95
CA ASP A 6 -3.17 19.64 1.28
C ASP A 6 -3.99 18.36 1.30
N ALA A 7 -4.13 17.75 2.48
CA ALA A 7 -4.93 16.55 2.69
C ALA A 7 -6.38 16.69 2.20
N GLY A 8 -6.92 17.92 2.17
CA GLY A 8 -8.27 18.20 1.65
C GLY A 8 -8.39 18.01 0.14
N SER A 9 -7.36 18.37 -0.61
CA SER A 9 -7.29 18.19 -2.06
C SER A 9 -7.31 16.72 -2.46
N ASP A 10 -6.47 15.91 -1.84
CA ASP A 10 -6.41 14.47 -2.11
C ASP A 10 -7.69 13.74 -1.67
N LYS A 11 -8.26 14.07 -0.52
CA LYS A 11 -9.55 13.53 -0.08
C LYS A 11 -10.64 13.74 -1.13
N ALA A 12 -10.79 14.97 -1.63
CA ALA A 12 -11.80 15.30 -2.63
C ALA A 12 -11.53 14.62 -3.99
N LEU A 13 -10.24 14.47 -4.38
CA LEU A 13 -9.86 13.75 -5.59
C LEU A 13 -10.24 12.27 -5.48
N PHE A 14 -9.83 11.58 -4.42
CA PHE A 14 -10.08 10.16 -4.23
C PHE A 14 -11.57 9.86 -4.10
N GLY A 15 -12.37 10.72 -3.48
CA GLY A 15 -13.82 10.60 -3.50
C GLY A 15 -14.37 10.54 -4.93
N ARG A 16 -13.98 11.49 -5.79
CA ARG A 16 -14.46 11.52 -7.19
C ARG A 16 -14.02 10.33 -8.04
N ILE A 17 -12.89 9.72 -7.77
CA ILE A 17 -12.33 8.63 -8.58
C ILE A 17 -12.52 7.23 -7.97
N ALA A 18 -13.23 7.10 -6.84
CA ALA A 18 -13.37 5.84 -6.09
C ALA A 18 -13.84 4.67 -6.99
N GLU A 19 -14.89 4.87 -7.79
CA GLU A 19 -15.39 3.84 -8.70
C GLU A 19 -14.37 3.48 -9.82
N LYS A 20 -13.67 4.48 -10.36
CA LYS A 20 -12.60 4.24 -11.36
C LYS A 20 -11.46 3.44 -10.73
N TYR A 21 -11.11 3.80 -9.48
CA TYR A 21 -10.06 3.12 -8.72
C TYR A 21 -10.43 1.67 -8.42
N ALA A 22 -11.68 1.44 -8.02
CA ALA A 22 -12.21 0.12 -7.77
C ALA A 22 -12.17 -0.78 -9.02
N ARG A 23 -12.64 -0.28 -10.17
CA ARG A 23 -12.56 -1.02 -11.44
C ARG A 23 -11.13 -1.39 -11.80
N LYS A 24 -10.17 -0.51 -11.52
CA LYS A 24 -8.75 -0.77 -11.74
C LYS A 24 -8.28 -1.94 -10.87
N ASP A 25 -8.53 -1.89 -9.56
CA ASP A 25 -8.03 -2.90 -8.62
C ASP A 25 -8.76 -4.25 -8.76
N LEU A 26 -9.99 -4.25 -9.30
CA LEU A 26 -10.74 -5.48 -9.62
C LEU A 26 -10.35 -6.11 -10.96
N ALA A 27 -9.65 -5.39 -11.84
CA ALA A 27 -9.18 -5.96 -13.09
C ALA A 27 -8.24 -7.15 -12.84
N ARG A 28 -8.41 -8.25 -13.60
CA ARG A 28 -7.64 -9.50 -13.38
C ARG A 28 -6.13 -9.28 -13.43
N SER A 29 -5.64 -8.47 -14.37
CA SER A 29 -4.23 -8.13 -14.47
C SER A 29 -3.72 -7.38 -13.23
N SER A 30 -4.47 -6.39 -12.74
CA SER A 30 -4.13 -5.64 -11.52
C SER A 30 -4.15 -6.54 -10.29
N ALA A 31 -5.18 -7.38 -10.15
CA ALA A 31 -5.32 -8.30 -9.02
C ALA A 31 -4.13 -9.27 -8.90
N LEU A 32 -3.62 -9.79 -10.02
CA LEU A 32 -2.43 -10.66 -10.04
C LEU A 32 -1.21 -9.94 -9.48
N VAL A 33 -0.93 -8.74 -9.96
CA VAL A 33 0.21 -7.93 -9.50
C VAL A 33 0.06 -7.53 -8.03
N ARG A 34 -1.12 -7.05 -7.63
CA ARG A 34 -1.41 -6.68 -6.23
C ARG A 34 -1.26 -7.84 -5.27
N LYS A 35 -1.79 -9.02 -5.67
CA LYS A 35 -1.60 -10.23 -4.89
C LYS A 35 -0.13 -10.54 -4.68
N ARG A 36 0.68 -10.48 -5.74
CA ARG A 36 2.14 -10.70 -5.65
C ARG A 36 2.81 -9.69 -4.72
N GLN A 37 2.51 -8.40 -4.84
CA GLN A 37 3.05 -7.37 -3.95
C GLN A 37 2.74 -7.66 -2.48
N LEU A 38 1.49 -8.04 -2.18
CA LEU A 38 1.08 -8.38 -0.83
C LEU A 38 1.72 -9.69 -0.34
N ASP A 39 1.86 -10.68 -1.21
CA ASP A 39 2.59 -11.92 -0.86
C ASP A 39 4.04 -11.60 -0.46
N VAL A 40 4.74 -10.78 -1.23
CA VAL A 40 6.12 -10.35 -0.88
C VAL A 40 6.14 -9.52 0.40
N ALA A 41 5.16 -8.62 0.59
CA ALA A 41 5.12 -7.72 1.73
C ALA A 41 4.77 -8.42 3.04
N VAL A 42 3.75 -9.28 3.04
CA VAL A 42 3.09 -9.77 4.25
C VAL A 42 3.49 -11.21 4.61
N ARG A 43 3.74 -12.10 3.63
CA ARG A 43 4.12 -13.50 3.96
C ARG A 43 5.29 -13.64 4.94
N PRO A 44 6.38 -12.86 4.84
CA PRO A 44 7.50 -12.97 5.78
C PRO A 44 7.14 -12.59 7.23
N VAL A 45 6.04 -11.86 7.44
CA VAL A 45 5.57 -11.52 8.80
C VAL A 45 4.57 -12.54 9.34
N LEU A 46 4.03 -13.40 8.48
CA LEU A 46 3.19 -14.53 8.88
C LEU A 46 4.11 -15.65 9.39
N VAL A 47 4.07 -15.91 10.68
CA VAL A 47 4.72 -17.13 11.21
C VAL A 47 4.04 -18.33 10.56
N SER A 48 4.83 -19.31 10.09
CA SER A 48 4.39 -20.47 9.32
C SER A 48 3.07 -21.05 9.83
N GLY A 49 1.99 -20.90 9.04
CA GLY A 49 0.66 -21.41 9.39
C GLY A 49 -0.14 -20.60 10.41
N ALA A 50 0.40 -19.51 10.97
CA ALA A 50 -0.33 -18.68 11.91
C ALA A 50 -1.21 -17.65 11.20
N VAL A 51 -2.44 -17.51 11.69
CA VAL A 51 -3.38 -16.45 11.30
C VAL A 51 -3.14 -15.25 12.21
N LEU A 52 -2.95 -14.06 11.64
CA LEU A 52 -2.86 -12.81 12.41
C LEU A 52 -4.18 -12.56 13.16
N GLY A 53 -4.10 -11.94 14.33
CA GLY A 53 -5.29 -11.50 15.05
C GLY A 53 -5.96 -10.36 14.29
N THR A 54 -5.43 -9.16 14.39
CA THR A 54 -5.99 -7.96 13.78
C THR A 54 -5.00 -7.28 12.83
N ILE A 55 -5.45 -7.03 11.60
CA ILE A 55 -4.78 -6.13 10.66
C ILE A 55 -5.50 -4.78 10.67
N VAL A 56 -4.76 -3.69 10.80
CA VAL A 56 -5.25 -2.33 10.53
C VAL A 56 -4.57 -1.80 9.29
N GLU A 57 -5.33 -1.49 8.25
CA GLU A 57 -4.81 -0.83 7.03
C GLU A 57 -5.13 0.66 7.09
N ILE A 58 -4.11 1.49 6.94
CA ILE A 58 -4.22 2.95 6.86
C ILE A 58 -4.15 3.40 5.40
N GLY A 59 -5.11 4.22 4.97
CA GLY A 59 -5.32 4.57 3.57
C GLY A 59 -5.77 3.37 2.75
N CYS A 60 -6.83 2.68 3.20
CA CYS A 60 -7.23 1.39 2.63
C CYS A 60 -7.84 1.48 1.23
N GLY A 61 -8.15 2.68 0.75
CA GLY A 61 -8.78 2.87 -0.55
C GLY A 61 -10.04 2.00 -0.69
N VAL A 62 -10.08 1.18 -1.72
CA VAL A 62 -11.22 0.28 -2.00
C VAL A 62 -11.09 -1.11 -1.33
N GLY A 63 -10.16 -1.28 -0.40
CA GLY A 63 -10.03 -2.49 0.41
C GLY A 63 -9.53 -3.73 -0.34
N ALA A 64 -8.74 -3.55 -1.39
CA ALA A 64 -8.19 -4.67 -2.16
C ALA A 64 -7.29 -5.61 -1.31
N PRO A 65 -6.42 -5.11 -0.41
CA PRO A 65 -5.61 -5.95 0.46
C PRO A 65 -6.44 -6.88 1.36
N ALA A 66 -7.58 -6.42 1.88
CA ALA A 66 -8.46 -7.25 2.71
C ALA A 66 -8.93 -8.51 1.97
N ARG A 67 -9.22 -8.41 0.67
CA ARG A 67 -9.62 -9.55 -0.17
C ARG A 67 -8.45 -10.49 -0.45
N HIS A 68 -7.29 -9.94 -0.77
CA HIS A 68 -6.11 -10.76 -1.11
C HIS A 68 -5.54 -11.50 0.10
N LEU A 69 -5.69 -10.93 1.30
CA LEU A 69 -5.23 -11.50 2.56
C LEU A 69 -6.32 -12.29 3.29
N ALA A 70 -7.50 -12.50 2.69
CA ALA A 70 -8.59 -13.27 3.32
C ALA A 70 -8.08 -14.66 3.73
N GLY A 71 -8.39 -15.05 4.98
CA GLY A 71 -7.88 -16.26 5.60
C GLY A 71 -6.54 -16.13 6.33
N ALA A 72 -5.79 -15.02 6.13
CA ALA A 72 -4.54 -14.76 6.84
C ALA A 72 -4.74 -13.93 8.13
N TYR A 73 -5.95 -13.49 8.44
CA TYR A 73 -6.30 -12.70 9.62
C TYR A 73 -7.65 -13.10 10.22
N ARG A 74 -7.87 -12.78 11.49
CA ARG A 74 -9.15 -12.97 12.19
C ARG A 74 -10.03 -11.73 12.07
N SER A 75 -9.43 -10.54 12.07
CA SER A 75 -10.12 -9.26 11.95
C SER A 75 -9.31 -8.32 11.06
N TYR A 76 -10.00 -7.57 10.22
CA TYR A 76 -9.40 -6.55 9.37
C TYR A 76 -10.16 -5.24 9.52
N LEU A 77 -9.44 -4.16 9.79
CA LEU A 77 -9.98 -2.82 9.85
C LEU A 77 -9.26 -1.93 8.84
N GLY A 78 -9.97 -1.54 7.78
CA GLY A 78 -9.48 -0.54 6.82
C GLY A 78 -9.92 0.87 7.24
N VAL A 79 -9.00 1.81 7.21
CA VAL A 79 -9.24 3.24 7.49
C VAL A 79 -8.92 4.04 6.25
N ASP A 80 -9.85 4.88 5.79
CA ASP A 80 -9.61 5.85 4.72
C ASP A 80 -10.27 7.19 5.04
N GLN A 81 -9.64 8.28 4.64
CA GLN A 81 -10.19 9.62 4.89
C GLN A 81 -11.33 9.99 3.94
N ALA A 82 -11.39 9.34 2.76
CA ALA A 82 -12.43 9.56 1.77
C ALA A 82 -13.61 8.60 2.03
N GLU A 83 -14.79 9.16 2.29
CA GLU A 83 -16.00 8.40 2.57
C GLU A 83 -16.37 7.46 1.42
N GLU A 84 -16.23 7.93 0.19
CA GLU A 84 -16.54 7.15 -1.02
C GLU A 84 -15.59 5.95 -1.19
N MET A 85 -14.33 6.10 -0.78
CA MET A 85 -13.37 4.98 -0.74
C MET A 85 -13.76 3.94 0.29
N ALA A 86 -14.04 4.35 1.52
CA ALA A 86 -14.46 3.45 2.59
C ALA A 86 -15.79 2.75 2.24
N ALA A 87 -16.75 3.47 1.65
CA ALA A 87 -18.01 2.91 1.18
C ALA A 87 -17.80 1.90 0.03
N ALA A 88 -16.92 2.20 -0.91
CA ALA A 88 -16.53 1.26 -1.96
C ALA A 88 -15.87 0.01 -1.38
N ALA A 89 -14.94 0.17 -0.43
CA ALA A 89 -14.28 -0.94 0.25
C ALA A 89 -15.29 -1.87 0.93
N GLN A 90 -16.28 -1.31 1.62
CA GLN A 90 -17.36 -2.08 2.27
C GLN A 90 -18.17 -2.88 1.24
N ARG A 91 -18.56 -2.26 0.10
CA ARG A 91 -19.29 -2.95 -0.98
C ARG A 91 -18.49 -4.08 -1.60
N PHE A 92 -17.22 -3.82 -1.92
CA PHE A 92 -16.35 -4.81 -2.59
C PHE A 92 -15.91 -5.95 -1.68
N ASN A 93 -16.01 -5.78 -0.37
CA ASN A 93 -15.71 -6.80 0.62
C ASN A 93 -16.96 -7.35 1.33
N ALA A 94 -18.18 -7.13 0.81
CA ALA A 94 -19.44 -7.51 1.47
C ALA A 94 -19.52 -8.99 1.87
N GLY A 95 -18.86 -9.89 1.14
CA GLY A 95 -18.77 -11.32 1.47
C GLY A 95 -17.69 -11.67 2.51
N ASN A 96 -16.86 -10.71 2.92
CA ASN A 96 -15.79 -10.90 3.89
C ASN A 96 -16.21 -10.36 5.26
N THR A 97 -16.85 -11.20 6.06
CA THR A 97 -17.39 -10.81 7.39
C THR A 97 -16.29 -10.45 8.40
N ALA A 98 -15.04 -10.82 8.14
CA ALA A 98 -13.92 -10.48 9.01
C ALA A 98 -13.35 -9.08 8.71
N ALA A 99 -13.79 -8.42 7.64
CA ALA A 99 -13.29 -7.09 7.24
C ALA A 99 -14.34 -6.00 7.49
N ARG A 100 -13.89 -4.89 8.06
CA ARG A 100 -14.67 -3.67 8.29
C ARG A 100 -13.89 -2.46 7.81
N PHE A 101 -14.61 -1.47 7.28
CA PHE A 101 -14.01 -0.24 6.77
C PHE A 101 -14.67 0.96 7.42
N VAL A 102 -13.85 1.94 7.80
CA VAL A 102 -14.29 3.15 8.51
C VAL A 102 -13.69 4.39 7.89
N VAL A 103 -14.42 5.49 7.96
CA VAL A 103 -13.93 6.80 7.55
C VAL A 103 -13.12 7.41 8.69
N GLY A 104 -11.92 7.87 8.39
CA GLY A 104 -11.09 8.54 9.38
C GLY A 104 -9.73 8.97 8.83
N ASP A 105 -9.16 9.96 9.47
CA ASP A 105 -7.77 10.38 9.23
C ASP A 105 -6.83 9.51 10.10
N ALA A 106 -5.89 8.83 9.45
CA ALA A 106 -4.94 7.96 10.13
C ALA A 106 -4.08 8.68 11.20
N ALA A 107 -3.90 10.01 11.07
CA ALA A 107 -3.16 10.81 12.04
C ALA A 107 -3.95 11.09 13.33
N THR A 108 -5.29 11.00 13.31
CA THR A 108 -6.14 11.46 14.43
C THR A 108 -7.21 10.47 14.86
N ILE A 109 -7.53 9.47 14.03
CA ILE A 109 -8.59 8.49 14.35
C ILE A 109 -8.35 7.81 15.70
N ASP A 110 -9.39 7.71 16.50
CA ASP A 110 -9.34 6.98 17.76
C ASP A 110 -9.73 5.51 17.55
N LEU A 111 -8.76 4.63 17.72
CA LEU A 111 -8.90 3.18 17.67
C LEU A 111 -8.45 2.52 18.99
N ALA A 112 -8.62 3.19 20.12
CA ALA A 112 -8.14 2.72 21.43
C ALA A 112 -8.66 1.33 21.82
N SER A 113 -9.83 0.92 21.29
CA SER A 113 -10.39 -0.43 21.50
C SER A 113 -9.76 -1.50 20.59
N VAL A 114 -8.93 -1.12 19.63
CA VAL A 114 -8.27 -2.05 18.69
C VAL A 114 -6.89 -2.41 19.22
N ARG A 115 -6.47 -3.65 18.98
CA ARG A 115 -5.08 -4.10 19.22
C ARG A 115 -4.59 -4.73 17.92
N ALA A 116 -3.86 -3.94 17.14
CA ALA A 116 -3.34 -4.38 15.84
C ALA A 116 -2.07 -5.22 16.00
N ASP A 117 -2.04 -6.40 15.38
CA ASP A 117 -0.84 -7.23 15.26
C ASP A 117 -0.01 -6.84 14.01
N LEU A 118 -0.69 -6.27 13.01
CA LEU A 118 -0.08 -5.73 11.81
C LEU A 118 -0.77 -4.41 11.45
N VAL A 119 0.03 -3.39 11.23
CA VAL A 119 -0.39 -2.17 10.53
C VAL A 119 0.13 -2.23 9.10
N LEU A 120 -0.78 -2.07 8.14
CA LEU A 120 -0.51 -2.14 6.72
C LEU A 120 -0.75 -0.78 6.05
N ALA A 121 0.13 -0.38 5.15
CA ALA A 121 -0.05 0.77 4.26
C ALA A 121 0.34 0.39 2.82
N VAL A 122 -0.57 0.47 1.87
CA VAL A 122 -0.32 0.07 0.48
C VAL A 122 -0.57 1.23 -0.46
N GLY A 123 0.50 1.90 -0.87
CA GLY A 123 0.43 3.07 -1.74
C GLY A 123 -0.33 4.22 -1.09
N ALA A 124 -0.14 4.44 0.21
CA ALA A 124 -0.89 5.40 1.00
C ALA A 124 -0.01 6.48 1.66
N LEU A 125 1.18 6.12 2.15
CA LEU A 125 2.01 7.05 2.91
C LEU A 125 2.45 8.27 2.10
N HIS A 126 2.67 8.10 0.80
CA HIS A 126 3.10 9.19 -0.08
C HIS A 126 2.01 10.27 -0.31
N HIS A 127 0.77 10.01 0.09
CA HIS A 127 -0.33 10.97 0.11
C HIS A 127 -0.54 11.63 1.48
N MET A 128 0.15 11.18 2.52
CA MET A 128 -0.02 11.68 3.88
C MET A 128 0.85 12.91 4.12
N ALA A 129 0.26 13.97 4.64
CA ALA A 129 0.96 15.24 4.91
C ALA A 129 2.02 15.10 6.01
N ASP A 130 1.75 14.32 7.06
CA ASP A 130 2.63 14.03 8.19
C ASP A 130 2.58 12.55 8.58
N VAL A 131 3.44 11.74 7.96
CA VAL A 131 3.55 10.31 8.29
C VAL A 131 4.03 10.10 9.74
N GLY A 132 4.79 11.04 10.30
CA GLY A 132 5.20 11.00 11.70
C GLY A 132 4.00 11.11 12.66
N ALA A 133 3.03 12.01 12.37
CA ALA A 133 1.79 12.09 13.14
C ALA A 133 0.99 10.78 13.04
N VAL A 134 0.92 10.19 11.85
CA VAL A 134 0.28 8.88 11.65
C VAL A 134 0.94 7.80 12.50
N LEU A 135 2.26 7.67 12.47
CA LEU A 135 2.99 6.68 13.27
C LEU A 135 2.79 6.88 14.78
N ARG A 136 2.79 8.14 15.25
CA ARG A 136 2.48 8.47 16.66
C ARG A 136 1.07 8.04 17.04
N ASN A 137 0.07 8.28 16.19
CA ASN A 137 -1.30 7.86 16.47
C ASN A 137 -1.45 6.34 16.45
N VAL A 138 -0.89 5.69 15.43
CA VAL A 138 -0.92 4.22 15.26
C VAL A 138 -0.29 3.52 16.47
N ARG A 139 0.80 4.08 17.05
CA ARG A 139 1.47 3.52 18.23
C ARG A 139 0.53 3.30 19.42
N ARG A 140 -0.59 4.02 19.50
CA ARG A 140 -1.55 3.95 20.60
C ARG A 140 -2.40 2.68 20.59
N PHE A 141 -2.53 2.02 19.43
CA PHE A 141 -3.42 0.85 19.27
C PHE A 141 -2.74 -0.40 18.70
N VAL A 142 -1.42 -0.40 18.59
CA VAL A 142 -0.68 -1.62 18.22
C VAL A 142 -0.41 -2.52 19.42
N ALA A 143 -0.37 -3.82 19.19
CA ALA A 143 0.10 -4.79 20.17
C ALA A 143 1.63 -4.68 20.36
N PRO A 144 2.17 -5.05 21.54
CA PRO A 144 3.61 -5.17 21.72
C PRO A 144 4.21 -6.13 20.69
N GLY A 145 5.27 -5.69 20.00
CA GLY A 145 5.91 -6.47 18.95
C GLY A 145 5.15 -6.55 17.62
N ALA A 146 4.09 -5.73 17.45
CA ALA A 146 3.33 -5.66 16.22
C ALA A 146 4.20 -5.30 15.00
N TRP A 147 3.79 -5.77 13.84
CA TRP A 147 4.42 -5.41 12.59
C TRP A 147 3.88 -4.12 11.99
N PHE A 148 4.76 -3.39 11.34
CA PHE A 148 4.44 -2.36 10.36
C PHE A 148 4.93 -2.83 9.00
N VAL A 149 4.04 -2.79 8.00
CA VAL A 149 4.38 -3.15 6.62
C VAL A 149 3.85 -2.07 5.70
N ALA A 150 4.73 -1.51 4.88
CA ALA A 150 4.33 -0.57 3.84
C ALA A 150 4.82 -1.02 2.46
N VAL A 151 4.00 -0.76 1.45
CA VAL A 151 4.32 -0.92 0.03
C VAL A 151 4.15 0.44 -0.62
N GLU A 152 5.27 1.10 -0.94
CA GLU A 152 5.24 2.48 -1.43
C GLU A 152 5.96 2.63 -2.76
N PRO A 153 5.49 3.53 -3.64
CA PRO A 153 6.22 3.88 -4.85
C PRO A 153 7.53 4.60 -4.51
N GLN A 154 8.64 4.11 -5.05
CA GLN A 154 9.94 4.71 -4.75
C GLN A 154 10.27 5.91 -5.64
N SER A 155 11.16 6.78 -5.13
CA SER A 155 11.67 7.95 -5.85
C SER A 155 12.92 7.67 -6.71
N ALA A 156 13.61 6.56 -6.49
CA ALA A 156 14.95 6.33 -7.07
C ALA A 156 14.95 5.94 -8.56
N ASN A 157 13.82 5.51 -9.13
CA ASN A 157 13.74 5.08 -10.52
C ASN A 157 13.57 6.27 -11.48
N PRO A 158 14.58 6.62 -12.30
CA PRO A 158 14.51 7.80 -13.16
C PRO A 158 13.47 7.67 -14.29
N VAL A 159 13.23 6.46 -14.79
CA VAL A 159 12.20 6.21 -15.82
C VAL A 159 10.82 6.49 -15.27
N ILE A 160 10.56 6.00 -14.07
CA ILE A 160 9.25 6.20 -13.42
C ILE A 160 9.06 7.67 -13.07
N GLN A 161 10.11 8.37 -12.64
CA GLN A 161 10.01 9.81 -12.38
C GLN A 161 9.67 10.58 -13.67
N ALA A 162 10.26 10.22 -14.80
CA ALA A 162 9.91 10.82 -16.09
C ALA A 162 8.45 10.52 -16.49
N LEU A 163 7.98 9.28 -16.27
CA LEU A 163 6.59 8.90 -16.54
C LEU A 163 5.61 9.65 -15.61
N ARG A 164 5.92 9.82 -14.33
CA ARG A 164 5.12 10.61 -13.37
C ARG A 164 5.08 12.07 -13.78
N TRP A 165 6.22 12.64 -14.16
CA TRP A 165 6.32 14.02 -14.65
C TRP A 165 5.46 14.26 -15.89
N THR A 166 5.39 13.30 -16.81
CA THR A 166 4.49 13.36 -17.96
C THR A 166 3.04 13.23 -17.53
N ARG A 167 2.75 12.22 -16.69
CA ARG A 167 1.39 11.92 -16.25
C ARG A 167 0.74 13.08 -15.50
N CYS A 168 1.46 13.76 -14.62
CA CYS A 168 0.92 14.91 -13.89
C CYS A 168 0.52 16.09 -14.79
N ARG A 169 0.92 16.10 -16.07
CA ARG A 169 0.55 17.12 -17.06
C ARG A 169 -0.64 16.73 -17.92
N VAL A 170 -0.88 15.42 -18.10
CA VAL A 170 -1.89 14.93 -19.05
C VAL A 170 -3.08 14.23 -18.38
N ASP A 171 -2.95 13.81 -17.13
CA ASP A 171 -4.00 13.09 -16.39
C ASP A 171 -4.54 13.94 -15.25
N PRO A 172 -5.72 14.58 -15.40
CA PRO A 172 -6.33 15.40 -14.35
C PRO A 172 -6.78 14.60 -13.12
N SER A 173 -6.77 13.27 -13.20
CA SER A 173 -7.05 12.39 -12.07
C SER A 173 -5.77 11.98 -11.30
N TYR A 174 -4.61 12.53 -11.68
CA TYR A 174 -3.36 12.28 -10.98
C TYR A 174 -3.16 13.30 -9.86
N SER A 175 -2.92 12.85 -8.64
CA SER A 175 -2.62 13.75 -7.53
C SER A 175 -1.28 14.46 -7.75
N HIS A 176 -1.25 15.77 -7.56
CA HIS A 176 -0.05 16.59 -7.65
C HIS A 176 0.70 16.68 -6.31
N GLU A 177 0.05 16.27 -5.22
CA GLU A 177 0.54 16.39 -3.86
C GLU A 177 1.01 15.03 -3.34
N GLN A 178 2.12 14.53 -3.89
CA GLN A 178 2.69 13.25 -3.52
C GLN A 178 4.14 13.42 -3.08
N HIS A 179 4.50 12.80 -1.97
CA HIS A 179 5.87 12.71 -1.51
C HIS A 179 6.41 11.29 -1.68
N PHE A 180 7.18 11.06 -2.75
CA PHE A 180 7.80 9.76 -3.00
C PHE A 180 9.06 9.61 -2.15
N PHE A 181 9.03 8.66 -1.24
CA PHE A 181 10.13 8.42 -0.32
C PHE A 181 11.35 7.84 -1.01
N ALA A 182 12.53 8.35 -0.66
CA ALA A 182 13.76 7.61 -0.82
C ALA A 182 13.80 6.49 0.23
N ARG A 183 14.45 5.37 -0.10
CA ARG A 183 14.55 4.22 0.80
C ARG A 183 15.07 4.61 2.20
N GLY A 184 16.17 5.35 2.26
CA GLY A 184 16.77 5.77 3.54
C GLY A 184 15.90 6.74 4.33
N GLU A 185 15.13 7.58 3.65
CA GLU A 185 14.20 8.52 4.28
C GLU A 185 13.10 7.78 5.06
N LEU A 186 12.49 6.77 4.43
CA LEU A 186 11.45 5.98 5.09
C LEU A 186 12.01 5.13 6.24
N GLU A 187 13.20 4.55 6.05
CA GLU A 187 13.88 3.80 7.10
C GLU A 187 14.20 4.68 8.32
N GLU A 188 14.70 5.90 8.09
CA GLU A 188 15.01 6.85 9.17
C GLU A 188 13.74 7.31 9.89
N LEU A 189 12.68 7.62 9.14
CA LEU A 189 11.40 7.98 9.72
C LEU A 189 10.87 6.90 10.67
N LEU A 190 10.97 5.63 10.28
CA LEU A 190 10.53 4.53 11.12
C LEU A 190 11.40 4.39 12.39
N ARG A 191 12.73 4.55 12.27
CA ARG A 191 13.63 4.54 13.46
C ARG A 191 13.31 5.66 14.44
N CYS A 192 13.02 6.86 13.94
CA CYS A 192 12.62 8.00 14.77
C CYS A 192 11.29 7.78 15.52
N HIS A 193 10.52 6.76 15.16
CA HIS A 193 9.26 6.38 15.81
C HIS A 193 9.32 5.01 16.49
N ASP A 194 10.51 4.64 17.01
CA ASP A 194 10.78 3.43 17.79
C ASP A 194 10.56 2.10 17.05
N LEU A 195 10.47 2.11 15.72
CA LEU A 195 10.41 0.86 14.98
C LEU A 195 11.81 0.30 14.73
N SER A 196 11.95 -1.00 14.87
CA SER A 196 13.21 -1.74 14.74
C SER A 196 13.06 -2.94 13.80
N GLY A 197 14.16 -3.65 13.54
CA GLY A 197 14.17 -4.81 12.66
C GLY A 197 13.74 -4.43 11.23
N ILE A 198 14.19 -3.25 10.76
CA ILE A 198 13.75 -2.69 9.48
C ILE A 198 14.36 -3.50 8.33
N GLU A 199 13.50 -4.08 7.53
CA GLU A 199 13.83 -4.78 6.30
C GLU A 199 13.23 -4.05 5.11
N THR A 200 14.02 -3.86 4.06
CA THR A 200 13.58 -3.18 2.83
C THR A 200 13.82 -4.05 1.62
N VAL A 201 12.76 -4.28 0.85
CA VAL A 201 12.77 -5.05 -0.40
C VAL A 201 12.29 -4.16 -1.55
N CYS A 202 12.99 -4.23 -2.67
CA CYS A 202 12.57 -3.58 -3.92
C CYS A 202 11.73 -4.56 -4.75
N GLU A 203 10.59 -4.10 -5.28
CA GLU A 203 9.62 -4.96 -5.94
C GLU A 203 8.99 -4.27 -7.16
N GLY A 204 8.65 -5.09 -8.16
CA GLY A 204 7.94 -4.67 -9.35
C GLY A 204 8.86 -3.94 -10.34
N TYR A 205 9.27 -4.65 -11.38
CA TYR A 205 10.07 -4.08 -12.49
C TYR A 205 9.21 -3.97 -13.75
N PHE A 206 8.64 -5.07 -14.17
CA PHE A 206 7.81 -5.20 -15.37
C PHE A 206 6.32 -5.38 -15.07
N SER A 207 5.97 -5.92 -13.90
CA SER A 207 4.59 -6.23 -13.55
C SER A 207 3.77 -5.00 -13.11
N THR A 208 4.39 -4.04 -12.41
CA THR A 208 3.68 -2.89 -11.81
C THR A 208 2.86 -2.06 -12.82
N PRO A 209 3.27 -1.83 -14.08
CA PRO A 209 2.42 -1.16 -15.06
C PRO A 209 1.02 -1.78 -15.22
N PHE A 210 0.90 -3.11 -15.11
CA PHE A 210 -0.40 -3.80 -15.18
C PHE A 210 -1.32 -3.55 -13.98
N ALA A 211 -0.77 -3.09 -12.86
CA ALA A 211 -1.54 -2.62 -11.71
C ALA A 211 -1.87 -1.11 -11.78
N GLN A 212 -1.20 -0.37 -12.65
CA GLN A 212 -1.41 1.08 -12.81
C GLN A 212 -2.39 1.42 -13.92
N VAL A 213 -2.44 0.60 -14.98
CA VAL A 213 -3.26 0.83 -16.17
C VAL A 213 -4.12 -0.39 -16.44
N VAL A 214 -5.44 -0.17 -16.57
CA VAL A 214 -6.38 -1.22 -17.00
C VAL A 214 -6.35 -1.34 -18.52
N LEU A 215 -5.82 -2.43 -19.00
CA LEU A 215 -5.92 -2.75 -20.41
C LEU A 215 -7.32 -3.31 -20.71
N PRO A 216 -7.96 -2.90 -21.82
CA PRO A 216 -9.36 -3.25 -22.11
C PRO A 216 -9.56 -4.75 -22.32
N VAL A 217 -8.57 -5.45 -22.88
CA VAL A 217 -8.65 -6.88 -23.19
C VAL A 217 -8.00 -7.70 -22.08
N GLN A 218 -8.76 -8.00 -21.04
CA GLN A 218 -8.24 -8.73 -19.88
C GLN A 218 -7.81 -10.19 -20.19
N GLY A 219 -8.36 -10.81 -21.24
CA GLY A 219 -7.92 -12.12 -21.73
C GLY A 219 -6.46 -12.15 -22.20
N VAL A 220 -5.93 -11.02 -22.66
CA VAL A 220 -4.52 -10.84 -23.05
C VAL A 220 -3.71 -10.21 -21.91
N ALA A 221 -4.27 -9.20 -21.26
CA ALA A 221 -3.57 -8.46 -20.20
C ALA A 221 -3.23 -9.33 -19.00
N ALA A 222 -4.10 -10.25 -18.57
CA ALA A 222 -3.84 -11.09 -17.41
C ALA A 222 -2.70 -12.12 -17.62
N PRO A 223 -2.62 -12.85 -18.74
CA PRO A 223 -1.45 -13.68 -19.03
C PRO A 223 -0.15 -12.90 -19.14
N LEU A 224 -0.16 -11.71 -19.77
CA LEU A 224 1.04 -10.84 -19.82
C LEU A 224 1.45 -10.34 -18.43
N ALA A 225 0.48 -9.96 -17.60
CA ALA A 225 0.76 -9.58 -16.21
C ALA A 225 1.36 -10.75 -15.41
N SER A 226 0.86 -11.97 -15.62
CA SER A 226 1.42 -13.17 -14.99
C SER A 226 2.86 -13.43 -15.44
N ALA A 227 3.13 -13.34 -16.73
CA ALA A 227 4.49 -13.49 -17.27
C ALA A 227 5.44 -12.41 -16.71
N ALA A 228 4.97 -11.16 -16.62
CA ALA A 228 5.75 -10.06 -16.04
C ALA A 228 6.04 -10.28 -14.54
N VAL A 229 5.09 -10.84 -13.78
CA VAL A 229 5.31 -11.23 -12.37
C VAL A 229 6.38 -12.29 -12.25
N HIS A 230 6.35 -13.35 -13.08
CA HIS A 230 7.38 -14.37 -13.08
C HIS A 230 8.76 -13.82 -13.47
N LEU A 231 8.80 -12.91 -14.44
CA LEU A 231 10.05 -12.24 -14.79
C LEU A 231 10.61 -11.41 -13.64
N ASP A 232 9.75 -10.67 -12.93
CA ASP A 232 10.13 -9.91 -11.74
C ASP A 232 10.69 -10.84 -10.63
N GLU A 233 10.11 -12.03 -10.46
CA GLU A 233 10.59 -13.04 -9.51
C GLU A 233 11.99 -13.55 -9.87
N LEU A 234 12.21 -13.88 -11.15
CA LEU A 234 13.51 -14.32 -11.64
C LEU A 234 14.57 -13.23 -11.46
N LEU A 235 14.24 -11.99 -11.82
CA LEU A 235 15.16 -10.85 -11.66
C LEU A 235 15.48 -10.54 -10.20
N ALA A 236 14.49 -10.61 -9.32
CA ALA A 236 14.71 -10.42 -7.89
C ALA A 236 15.61 -11.51 -7.29
N HIS A 237 15.52 -12.73 -7.81
CA HIS A 237 16.35 -13.85 -7.38
C HIS A 237 17.81 -13.75 -7.90
N TRP A 238 17.99 -13.45 -9.19
CA TRP A 238 19.30 -13.49 -9.82
C TRP A 238 20.10 -12.18 -9.72
N LEU A 239 19.42 -11.04 -9.62
CA LEU A 239 20.04 -9.71 -9.67
C LEU A 239 19.58 -8.78 -8.52
N PRO A 240 19.58 -9.23 -7.26
CA PRO A 240 18.92 -8.51 -6.15
C PRO A 240 19.54 -7.14 -5.84
N GLY A 241 20.79 -6.89 -6.21
CA GLY A 241 21.50 -5.63 -5.95
C GLY A 241 21.45 -4.63 -7.10
N MET A 242 21.58 -5.13 -8.34
CA MET A 242 21.79 -4.31 -9.54
C MET A 242 20.52 -3.56 -9.95
N LEU A 243 19.34 -4.15 -9.75
CA LEU A 243 18.07 -3.61 -10.19
C LEU A 243 17.33 -2.79 -9.12
N ARG A 244 17.89 -2.60 -7.93
CA ARG A 244 17.21 -1.89 -6.81
C ARG A 244 16.70 -0.51 -7.20
N ARG A 245 17.43 0.22 -8.05
CA ARG A 245 17.03 1.56 -8.51
C ARG A 245 15.98 1.55 -9.62
N LEU A 246 15.73 0.39 -10.23
CA LEU A 246 14.78 0.23 -11.33
C LEU A 246 13.43 -0.34 -10.90
N SER A 247 13.27 -0.72 -9.64
CA SER A 247 11.95 -1.16 -9.14
C SER A 247 10.96 0.00 -9.08
N TRP A 248 9.68 -0.32 -9.15
CA TRP A 248 8.60 0.66 -9.01
C TRP A 248 8.28 0.95 -7.55
N ASN A 249 8.38 -0.09 -6.72
CA ASN A 249 7.98 -0.03 -5.32
C ASN A 249 9.13 -0.40 -4.41
N VAL A 250 9.03 0.13 -3.22
CA VAL A 250 9.77 -0.29 -2.05
C VAL A 250 8.78 -0.90 -1.05
N ILE A 251 9.09 -2.08 -0.56
CA ILE A 251 8.39 -2.73 0.54
C ILE A 251 9.26 -2.58 1.76
N ILE A 252 8.69 -2.08 2.84
CA ILE A 252 9.39 -1.95 4.11
C ILE A 252 8.61 -2.70 5.19
N ARG A 253 9.32 -3.46 5.99
CA ARG A 253 8.82 -4.17 7.17
C ARG A 253 9.59 -3.72 8.39
N ALA A 254 8.91 -3.48 9.49
CA ALA A 254 9.50 -3.12 10.76
C ALA A 254 8.66 -3.63 11.92
N ARG A 255 9.18 -3.59 13.14
CA ARG A 255 8.44 -3.98 14.35
C ARG A 255 8.46 -2.87 15.38
N TRP A 256 7.34 -2.68 16.06
CA TRP A 256 7.33 -1.97 17.31
C TRP A 256 8.00 -2.79 18.43
N PRO A 257 8.52 -2.14 19.47
CA PRO A 257 9.07 -2.82 20.65
C PRO A 257 8.04 -3.76 21.30
N ARG A 258 8.56 -4.82 21.93
CA ARG A 258 7.74 -5.74 22.74
C ARG A 258 7.37 -5.13 24.09
#